data_717ede7d2fe21419a4aa3174bb9a95fc
#
_entry.id   717ede7d2fe21419a4aa3174bb9a95fc
#
_cell.length_a   1.000
_cell.length_b   1.000
_cell.length_c   1.000
_cell.angle_alpha   90.00
_cell.angle_beta   90.00
_cell.angle_gamma   90.00
#
_symmetry.space_group_name_H-M   'P 1'
#
loop_
_entity.id
_entity.type
_entity.pdbx_description
1 polymer ?
#
loop_
_entity_poly.entity_id
_entity_poly.type
_entity_poly.pdbx_seq_one_letter_code
_entity_poly.pdbx_strand_id
1 'polypeptide(L)'
;MRLRKFVLALGFLDACRSGPTPLRLGTTYTVQQSAALAVLESLWTGPPPLATVVAPSGQILRAAANGDLEVVITHAPALEQRLLVAPGHALLRCPLAASRFAVVGPATDPARVATAATAAEAFRRIASAGAPFVSRGDSSGTHVKEVALWRAAGVTPAPRWYLESGTDQAATLHLADERGAYALADLPTYAKLGGLASRILFAADTALTNPYTLYVVRRAEPNPAARVFATWATHAGREAILALRLPDGTPAFVRQPGDCAVSAKP
;
A
#
# COMPACT_ATOMS: atom_id res chain seq x y z
N MET A 1 -64.39 -47.53 -14.94
CA MET A 1 -63.54 -46.68 -15.80
C MET A 1 -62.71 -45.80 -14.91
N ARG A 2 -61.44 -46.14 -14.64
CA ARG A 2 -60.55 -45.42 -13.72
C ARG A 2 -59.60 -44.51 -14.54
N LEU A 3 -59.75 -43.18 -14.40
CA LEU A 3 -58.88 -42.20 -14.99
C LEU A 3 -57.55 -42.10 -14.21
N ARG A 4 -56.42 -42.48 -14.84
CA ARG A 4 -55.08 -42.26 -14.31
C ARG A 4 -54.65 -40.81 -14.64
N LYS A 5 -54.42 -40.02 -13.58
CA LYS A 5 -53.80 -38.68 -13.71
C LYS A 5 -52.31 -38.89 -13.86
N PHE A 6 -51.76 -38.47 -15.00
CA PHE A 6 -50.32 -38.31 -15.22
C PHE A 6 -49.92 -36.96 -14.62
N VAL A 7 -49.07 -36.96 -13.61
CA VAL A 7 -48.41 -35.76 -13.09
C VAL A 7 -47.08 -35.66 -13.79
N LEU A 8 -46.94 -34.68 -14.67
CA LEU A 8 -45.69 -34.33 -15.32
C LEU A 8 -44.92 -33.45 -14.33
N ALA A 9 -43.87 -34.00 -13.71
CA ALA A 9 -42.90 -33.23 -12.91
C ALA A 9 -41.93 -32.51 -13.87
N LEU A 10 -42.10 -31.20 -14.08
CA LEU A 10 -41.08 -30.37 -14.69
C LEU A 10 -39.95 -30.16 -13.66
N GLY A 11 -38.86 -30.89 -13.85
CA GLY A 11 -37.60 -30.62 -13.14
C GLY A 11 -36.99 -29.31 -13.68
N PHE A 12 -37.09 -28.23 -12.94
CA PHE A 12 -36.26 -27.06 -13.13
C PHE A 12 -34.84 -27.41 -12.69
N LEU A 13 -33.97 -27.70 -13.64
CA LEU A 13 -32.53 -27.69 -13.44
C LEU A 13 -32.09 -26.23 -13.39
N ASP A 14 -32.08 -25.65 -12.19
CA ASP A 14 -31.33 -24.43 -11.90
C ASP A 14 -29.83 -24.74 -12.07
N ALA A 15 -29.34 -24.60 -13.28
CA ALA A 15 -27.92 -24.52 -13.54
C ALA A 15 -27.42 -23.18 -12.98
N CYS A 16 -27.10 -23.11 -11.67
CA CYS A 16 -26.27 -22.04 -11.14
C CYS A 16 -24.95 -22.03 -11.94
N ARG A 17 -24.89 -21.18 -12.96
CA ARG A 17 -23.64 -20.80 -13.59
C ARG A 17 -22.85 -20.00 -12.55
N SER A 18 -22.10 -20.70 -11.71
CA SER A 18 -21.06 -20.06 -10.91
C SER A 18 -20.05 -19.46 -11.88
N GLY A 19 -20.05 -18.14 -12.03
CA GLY A 19 -19.01 -17.43 -12.74
C GLY A 19 -17.63 -17.76 -12.12
N PRO A 20 -16.55 -17.46 -12.82
CA PRO A 20 -15.20 -17.73 -12.30
C PRO A 20 -15.03 -17.01 -10.95
N THR A 21 -14.56 -17.74 -9.94
CA THR A 21 -14.31 -17.18 -8.59
C THR A 21 -13.33 -16.00 -8.71
N PRO A 22 -13.69 -14.81 -8.20
CA PRO A 22 -12.82 -13.63 -8.30
C PRO A 22 -11.44 -13.85 -7.65
N LEU A 23 -10.41 -13.25 -8.23
CA LEU A 23 -9.06 -13.23 -7.65
C LEU A 23 -9.03 -12.24 -6.48
N ARG A 24 -8.73 -12.72 -5.28
CA ARG A 24 -8.71 -11.91 -4.05
C ARG A 24 -7.38 -11.18 -3.93
N LEU A 25 -7.42 -9.87 -4.26
CA LEU A 25 -6.30 -8.95 -4.16
C LEU A 25 -6.37 -8.13 -2.87
N GLY A 26 -5.34 -8.21 -2.04
CA GLY A 26 -5.17 -7.32 -0.89
C GLY A 26 -4.21 -6.18 -1.21
N THR A 27 -4.55 -4.96 -0.84
CA THR A 27 -3.64 -3.82 -1.02
C THR A 27 -3.83 -2.75 0.04
N THR A 28 -3.09 -1.64 -0.05
CA THR A 28 -3.05 -0.61 0.99
C THR A 28 -3.72 0.68 0.53
N TYR A 29 -4.15 1.50 1.51
CA TYR A 29 -4.68 2.84 1.23
C TYR A 29 -3.72 3.68 0.38
N THR A 30 -2.41 3.56 0.60
CA THR A 30 -1.40 4.29 -0.17
C THR A 30 -1.41 3.87 -1.65
N VAL A 31 -1.55 2.57 -1.96
CA VAL A 31 -1.69 2.08 -3.35
C VAL A 31 -2.98 2.59 -3.99
N GLN A 32 -4.07 2.64 -3.24
CA GLN A 32 -5.36 3.18 -3.70
C GLN A 32 -5.28 4.70 -3.92
N GLN A 33 -4.82 5.43 -2.93
CA GLN A 33 -4.81 6.90 -2.93
C GLN A 33 -3.78 7.50 -3.91
N SER A 34 -2.72 6.76 -4.24
CA SER A 34 -1.74 7.15 -5.25
C SER A 34 -2.19 6.96 -6.71
N ALA A 35 -3.38 6.41 -6.95
CA ALA A 35 -3.93 5.97 -8.23
C ALA A 35 -3.36 4.66 -8.80
N ALA A 36 -2.34 4.07 -8.19
CA ALA A 36 -1.75 2.84 -8.71
C ALA A 36 -2.77 1.68 -8.76
N LEU A 37 -3.64 1.55 -7.75
CA LEU A 37 -4.71 0.54 -7.75
C LEU A 37 -5.70 0.76 -8.89
N ALA A 38 -6.19 1.98 -9.09
CA ALA A 38 -7.16 2.30 -10.13
C ALA A 38 -6.62 1.97 -11.53
N VAL A 39 -5.33 2.21 -11.77
CA VAL A 39 -4.66 1.82 -13.02
C VAL A 39 -4.65 0.30 -13.19
N LEU A 40 -4.29 -0.46 -12.16
CA LEU A 40 -4.28 -1.92 -12.24
C LEU A 40 -5.68 -2.48 -12.48
N GLU A 41 -6.70 -1.98 -11.76
CA GLU A 41 -8.09 -2.45 -11.90
C GLU A 41 -8.67 -2.11 -13.28
N SER A 42 -8.39 -0.91 -13.82
CA SER A 42 -8.91 -0.48 -15.10
C SER A 42 -8.32 -1.23 -16.31
N LEU A 43 -7.09 -1.71 -16.17
CA LEU A 43 -6.35 -2.38 -17.26
C LEU A 43 -6.35 -3.91 -17.15
N TRP A 44 -6.74 -4.47 -16.00
CA TRP A 44 -6.86 -5.92 -15.86
C TRP A 44 -8.16 -6.40 -16.50
N THR A 45 -8.08 -6.99 -17.68
CA THR A 45 -9.21 -7.57 -18.41
C THR A 45 -9.23 -9.11 -18.37
N GLY A 46 -8.30 -9.70 -17.63
CA GLY A 46 -8.18 -11.16 -17.54
C GLY A 46 -9.28 -11.77 -16.65
N PRO A 47 -9.73 -13.02 -16.97
CA PRO A 47 -10.52 -13.82 -16.04
C PRO A 47 -9.59 -14.43 -14.97
N PRO A 48 -10.04 -14.46 -13.71
CA PRO A 48 -11.26 -13.91 -13.13
C PRO A 48 -11.14 -12.39 -12.84
N PRO A 49 -12.26 -11.71 -12.56
CA PRO A 49 -12.23 -10.34 -12.09
C PRO A 49 -11.54 -10.24 -10.71
N LEU A 50 -11.06 -9.05 -10.35
CA LEU A 50 -10.47 -8.79 -9.03
C LEU A 50 -11.56 -8.58 -7.99
N ALA A 51 -11.36 -9.17 -6.80
CA ALA A 51 -12.05 -8.81 -5.57
C ALA A 51 -11.01 -8.13 -4.66
N THR A 52 -11.02 -6.80 -4.63
CA THR A 52 -9.98 -6.02 -3.95
C THR A 52 -10.38 -5.69 -2.51
N VAL A 53 -9.46 -5.91 -1.58
CA VAL A 53 -9.54 -5.48 -0.18
C VAL A 53 -8.46 -4.44 0.08
N VAL A 54 -8.84 -3.29 0.65
CA VAL A 54 -7.92 -2.19 0.99
C VAL A 54 -7.89 -2.00 2.50
N ALA A 55 -6.70 -2.10 3.09
CA ALA A 55 -6.50 -1.93 4.54
C ALA A 55 -5.02 -1.57 4.84
N PRO A 56 -4.65 -1.21 6.08
CA PRO A 56 -3.25 -1.04 6.47
C PRO A 56 -2.41 -2.29 6.18
N SER A 57 -1.12 -2.10 5.83
CA SER A 57 -0.21 -3.20 5.45
C SER A 57 -0.21 -4.36 6.45
N GLY A 58 -0.23 -4.06 7.75
CA GLY A 58 -0.24 -5.08 8.80
C GLY A 58 -1.50 -5.94 8.79
N GLN A 59 -2.66 -5.39 8.43
CA GLN A 59 -3.92 -6.14 8.30
C GLN A 59 -3.91 -7.01 7.03
N ILE A 60 -3.52 -6.43 5.90
CA ILE A 60 -3.40 -7.15 4.61
C ILE A 60 -2.44 -8.34 4.72
N LEU A 61 -1.28 -8.14 5.34
CA LEU A 61 -0.29 -9.22 5.49
C LEU A 61 -0.76 -10.34 6.43
N ARG A 62 -1.51 -10.00 7.49
CA ARG A 62 -2.14 -11.03 8.35
C ARG A 62 -3.24 -11.79 7.62
N ALA A 63 -4.12 -11.12 6.88
CA ALA A 63 -5.13 -11.79 6.06
C ALA A 63 -4.49 -12.71 4.99
N ALA A 64 -3.39 -12.28 4.38
CA ALA A 64 -2.61 -13.11 3.47
C ALA A 64 -2.03 -14.35 4.16
N ALA A 65 -1.42 -14.19 5.34
CA ALA A 65 -0.88 -15.29 6.13
C ALA A 65 -1.96 -16.32 6.53
N ASN A 66 -3.18 -15.87 6.81
CA ASN A 66 -4.34 -16.71 7.09
C ASN A 66 -4.90 -17.42 5.83
N GLY A 67 -4.46 -17.03 4.62
CA GLY A 67 -4.98 -17.60 3.39
C GLY A 67 -6.26 -16.94 2.87
N ASP A 68 -6.65 -15.77 3.40
CA ASP A 68 -7.85 -15.05 2.95
C ASP A 68 -7.63 -14.32 1.62
N LEU A 69 -6.38 -14.05 1.25
CA LEU A 69 -5.96 -13.36 0.03
C LEU A 69 -5.06 -14.25 -0.84
N GLU A 70 -5.06 -14.01 -2.13
CA GLU A 70 -4.28 -14.78 -3.11
C GLU A 70 -3.09 -13.98 -3.66
N VAL A 71 -3.29 -12.68 -3.79
CA VAL A 71 -2.25 -11.73 -4.17
C VAL A 71 -2.31 -10.55 -3.21
N VAL A 72 -1.15 -10.02 -2.84
CA VAL A 72 -1.08 -8.77 -2.07
C VAL A 72 -0.05 -7.82 -2.68
N ILE A 73 -0.36 -6.51 -2.62
CA ILE A 73 0.56 -5.43 -2.98
C ILE A 73 0.72 -4.56 -1.74
N THR A 74 1.93 -4.55 -1.18
CA THR A 74 2.25 -3.80 0.05
C THR A 74 3.56 -3.01 -0.11
N HIS A 75 3.87 -2.15 0.87
CA HIS A 75 5.06 -1.31 0.87
C HIS A 75 5.68 -1.18 2.27
N ALA A 76 5.72 -2.28 3.00
CA ALA A 76 6.24 -2.39 4.36
C ALA A 76 7.25 -3.54 4.49
N PRO A 77 8.47 -3.43 3.92
CA PRO A 77 9.42 -4.55 3.78
C PRO A 77 9.68 -5.30 5.09
N ALA A 78 9.79 -4.62 6.23
CA ALA A 78 10.01 -5.26 7.52
C ALA A 78 8.82 -6.13 7.98
N LEU A 79 7.57 -5.66 7.73
CA LEU A 79 6.36 -6.44 8.01
C LEU A 79 6.20 -7.60 7.01
N GLU A 80 6.48 -7.36 5.74
CA GLU A 80 6.45 -8.38 4.68
C GLU A 80 7.40 -9.53 5.02
N GLN A 81 8.64 -9.19 5.42
CA GLN A 81 9.62 -10.20 5.84
C GLN A 81 9.11 -11.00 7.04
N ARG A 82 8.59 -10.33 8.07
CA ARG A 82 8.16 -10.97 9.32
C ARG A 82 6.89 -11.81 9.18
N LEU A 83 5.89 -11.29 8.44
CA LEU A 83 4.54 -11.88 8.42
C LEU A 83 4.31 -12.81 7.23
N LEU A 84 5.06 -12.65 6.15
CA LEU A 84 4.79 -13.37 4.91
C LEU A 84 5.99 -14.20 4.42
N VAL A 85 7.19 -13.60 4.39
CA VAL A 85 8.37 -14.26 3.80
C VAL A 85 8.99 -15.27 4.77
N ALA A 86 9.36 -14.83 5.98
CA ALA A 86 10.01 -15.71 6.97
C ALA A 86 9.14 -16.92 7.37
N PRO A 87 7.80 -16.80 7.55
CA PRO A 87 6.95 -17.95 7.82
C PRO A 87 6.66 -18.83 6.58
N GLY A 88 7.14 -18.45 5.39
CA GLY A 88 6.93 -19.21 4.15
C GLY A 88 5.55 -19.09 3.52
N HIS A 89 4.77 -18.05 3.89
CA HIS A 89 3.47 -17.77 3.27
C HIS A 89 3.59 -17.14 1.88
N ALA A 90 4.73 -16.54 1.53
CA ALA A 90 4.98 -16.04 0.18
C ALA A 90 5.34 -17.21 -0.76
N LEU A 91 4.68 -17.28 -1.91
CA LEU A 91 5.04 -18.18 -3.01
C LEU A 91 5.96 -17.47 -4.01
N LEU A 92 5.57 -16.27 -4.44
CA LEU A 92 6.37 -15.38 -5.28
C LEU A 92 6.51 -14.03 -4.59
N ARG A 93 7.67 -13.41 -4.76
CA ARG A 93 7.97 -12.03 -4.41
C ARG A 93 8.37 -11.28 -5.68
N CYS A 94 7.62 -10.27 -6.05
CA CYS A 94 7.80 -9.50 -7.26
C CYS A 94 7.95 -8.01 -6.93
N PRO A 95 9.14 -7.40 -7.10
CA PRO A 95 9.27 -5.96 -7.07
C PRO A 95 8.35 -5.32 -8.10
N LEU A 96 7.47 -4.39 -7.70
CA LEU A 96 6.50 -3.79 -8.61
C LEU A 96 6.96 -2.40 -9.08
N ALA A 97 7.04 -1.45 -8.16
CA ALA A 97 7.48 -0.08 -8.42
C ALA A 97 7.98 0.54 -7.11
N ALA A 98 8.54 1.73 -7.15
CA ALA A 98 8.84 2.50 -5.96
C ALA A 98 8.35 3.94 -6.13
N SER A 99 7.76 4.52 -5.06
CA SER A 99 7.54 5.95 -4.92
C SER A 99 8.55 6.55 -3.93
N ARG A 100 8.32 7.77 -3.51
CA ARG A 100 9.06 8.43 -2.45
C ARG A 100 8.16 8.84 -1.31
N PHE A 101 8.68 8.79 -0.11
CA PHE A 101 8.14 9.55 1.00
C PHE A 101 8.74 10.96 1.01
N ALA A 102 8.02 11.88 1.66
CA ALA A 102 8.49 13.22 1.98
C ALA A 102 8.08 13.58 3.40
N VAL A 103 8.88 14.40 4.06
CA VAL A 103 8.45 15.13 5.23
C VAL A 103 7.73 16.39 4.76
N VAL A 104 6.45 16.48 5.08
CA VAL A 104 5.60 17.65 4.80
C VAL A 104 5.32 18.42 6.09
N GLY A 105 4.99 19.69 5.99
CA GLY A 105 4.71 20.51 7.15
C GLY A 105 4.36 21.96 6.79
N PRO A 106 4.20 22.83 7.81
CA PRO A 106 3.84 24.23 7.57
C PRO A 106 4.90 24.96 6.74
N ALA A 107 4.47 25.85 5.87
CA ALA A 107 5.37 26.62 5.00
C ALA A 107 6.40 27.47 5.77
N THR A 108 6.12 27.84 7.03
CA THR A 108 7.03 28.56 7.92
C THR A 108 8.19 27.71 8.42
N ASP A 109 8.08 26.40 8.37
CA ASP A 109 9.10 25.42 8.76
C ASP A 109 9.83 25.73 10.09
N PRO A 110 9.14 25.86 11.21
CA PRO A 110 9.76 26.25 12.49
C PRO A 110 10.86 25.28 12.96
N ALA A 111 10.83 24.01 12.54
CA ALA A 111 11.86 23.02 12.87
C ALA A 111 13.02 23.01 11.85
N ARG A 112 12.99 23.84 10.79
CA ARG A 112 14.01 23.92 9.72
C ARG A 112 14.29 22.59 9.04
N VAL A 113 13.23 21.83 8.79
CA VAL A 113 13.28 20.52 8.12
C VAL A 113 13.84 20.63 6.70
N ALA A 114 13.51 21.70 5.98
CA ALA A 114 13.93 21.92 4.60
C ALA A 114 15.47 21.98 4.42
N THR A 115 16.21 22.31 5.47
CA THR A 115 17.68 22.39 5.46
C THR A 115 18.35 21.20 6.12
N ALA A 116 17.61 20.12 6.42
CA ALA A 116 18.19 18.89 6.97
C ALA A 116 19.04 18.18 5.90
N ALA A 117 20.14 17.57 6.31
CA ALA A 117 20.97 16.77 5.40
C ALA A 117 20.44 15.36 5.19
N THR A 118 19.69 14.82 6.15
CA THR A 118 19.12 13.46 6.11
C THR A 118 17.71 13.43 6.68
N ALA A 119 16.93 12.40 6.35
CA ALA A 119 15.61 12.18 6.92
C ALA A 119 15.67 12.01 8.44
N ALA A 120 16.68 11.31 8.96
CA ALA A 120 16.88 11.17 10.40
C ALA A 120 17.15 12.53 11.08
N GLU A 121 17.90 13.42 10.44
CA GLU A 121 18.12 14.77 10.93
C GLU A 121 16.83 15.60 10.92
N ALA A 122 16.04 15.52 9.85
CA ALA A 122 14.75 16.18 9.76
C ALA A 122 13.84 15.79 10.95
N PHE A 123 13.73 14.50 11.23
CA PHE A 123 12.96 13.98 12.37
C PHE A 123 13.52 14.44 13.71
N ARG A 124 14.85 14.45 13.88
CA ARG A 124 15.49 14.96 15.10
C ARG A 124 15.19 16.44 15.34
N ARG A 125 15.21 17.26 14.28
CA ARG A 125 14.88 18.70 14.37
C ARG A 125 13.44 18.95 14.80
N ILE A 126 12.48 18.18 14.25
CA ILE A 126 11.07 18.25 14.66
C ILE A 126 10.93 17.97 16.16
N ALA A 127 11.56 16.88 16.63
CA ALA A 127 11.53 16.51 18.04
C ALA A 127 12.21 17.57 18.95
N SER A 128 13.38 18.10 18.54
CA SER A 128 14.11 19.12 19.30
C SER A 128 13.36 20.43 19.40
N ALA A 129 12.61 20.79 18.36
CA ALA A 129 11.73 21.96 18.36
C ALA A 129 10.44 21.72 19.18
N GLY A 130 10.12 20.49 19.54
CA GLY A 130 8.82 20.11 20.09
C GLY A 130 7.68 20.45 19.14
N ALA A 131 7.95 20.48 17.84
CA ALA A 131 6.99 20.86 16.82
C ALA A 131 5.93 19.78 16.62
N PRO A 132 4.65 20.15 16.41
CA PRO A 132 3.59 19.18 16.22
C PRO A 132 3.87 18.21 15.07
N PHE A 133 3.66 16.93 15.30
CA PHE A 133 3.76 15.88 14.30
C PHE A 133 2.53 14.97 14.35
N VAL A 134 1.93 14.70 13.17
CA VAL A 134 0.81 13.77 13.06
C VAL A 134 1.28 12.50 12.37
N SER A 135 1.20 11.41 13.10
CA SER A 135 1.47 10.05 12.66
C SER A 135 0.20 9.35 12.20
N ARG A 136 0.35 8.35 11.35
CA ARG A 136 -0.76 7.46 11.02
C ARG A 136 -1.16 6.55 12.18
N GLY A 137 -0.21 6.03 12.97
CA GLY A 137 -0.50 5.17 14.13
C GLY A 137 -1.20 3.84 13.83
N ASP A 138 -1.32 3.41 12.55
CA ASP A 138 -2.22 2.36 12.08
C ASP A 138 -1.52 1.07 11.59
N SER A 139 -0.23 0.92 11.81
CA SER A 139 0.60 -0.18 11.30
C SER A 139 0.64 -0.28 9.76
N SER A 140 0.36 0.83 9.05
CA SER A 140 0.58 0.94 7.61
C SER A 140 2.05 0.96 7.24
N GLY A 141 2.37 0.83 5.95
CA GLY A 141 3.73 0.98 5.44
C GLY A 141 4.33 2.34 5.76
N THR A 142 3.54 3.43 5.68
CA THR A 142 3.96 4.77 6.08
C THR A 142 4.30 4.84 7.56
N HIS A 143 3.45 4.29 8.44
CA HIS A 143 3.71 4.27 9.88
C HIS A 143 4.97 3.44 10.21
N VAL A 144 5.14 2.28 9.56
CA VAL A 144 6.36 1.45 9.74
C VAL A 144 7.62 2.21 9.32
N LYS A 145 7.56 2.95 8.21
CA LYS A 145 8.67 3.80 7.75
C LYS A 145 8.93 4.93 8.73
N GLU A 146 7.90 5.61 9.20
CA GLU A 146 7.99 6.69 10.18
C GLU A 146 8.68 6.24 11.46
N VAL A 147 8.23 5.12 12.05
CA VAL A 147 8.84 4.53 13.26
C VAL A 147 10.33 4.20 13.04
N ALA A 148 10.69 3.70 11.85
CA ALA A 148 12.09 3.45 11.50
C ALA A 148 12.90 4.76 11.43
N LEU A 149 12.32 5.85 10.92
CA LEU A 149 12.98 7.17 10.87
C LEU A 149 13.15 7.78 12.26
N TRP A 150 12.16 7.69 13.15
CA TRP A 150 12.29 8.09 14.55
C TRP A 150 13.42 7.34 15.25
N ARG A 151 13.48 6.02 15.03
CA ARG A 151 14.58 5.19 15.59
C ARG A 151 15.95 5.61 15.04
N ALA A 152 16.05 5.86 13.72
CA ALA A 152 17.28 6.34 13.09
C ALA A 152 17.69 7.72 13.61
N ALA A 153 16.74 8.56 13.98
CA ALA A 153 16.96 9.86 14.62
C ALA A 153 17.41 9.74 16.09
N GLY A 154 17.32 8.54 16.69
CA GLY A 154 17.56 8.35 18.13
C GLY A 154 16.48 8.99 19.03
N VAL A 155 15.24 9.13 18.53
CA VAL A 155 14.14 9.81 19.20
C VAL A 155 13.02 8.84 19.51
N THR A 156 12.48 8.94 20.74
CA THR A 156 11.18 8.38 21.10
C THR A 156 10.17 9.53 21.12
N PRO A 157 9.14 9.52 20.23
CA PRO A 157 8.14 10.57 20.19
C PRO A 157 7.42 10.75 21.54
N ALA A 158 7.15 12.00 21.91
CA ALA A 158 6.46 12.32 23.16
C ALA A 158 5.04 12.83 22.91
N PRO A 159 4.03 12.41 23.71
CA PRO A 159 2.61 12.72 23.48
C PRO A 159 2.29 14.22 23.38
N ARG A 160 3.13 15.09 23.96
CA ARG A 160 2.89 16.54 23.94
C ARG A 160 2.97 17.18 22.54
N TRP A 161 3.69 16.54 21.59
CA TRP A 161 3.85 17.05 20.23
C TRP A 161 3.59 15.97 19.16
N TYR A 162 3.36 14.73 19.54
CA TYR A 162 3.14 13.60 18.65
C TYR A 162 1.70 13.08 18.80
N LEU A 163 0.95 13.10 17.71
CA LEU A 163 -0.44 12.65 17.65
C LEU A 163 -0.57 11.50 16.66
N GLU A 164 -1.14 10.39 17.07
CA GLU A 164 -1.53 9.30 16.19
C GLU A 164 -2.97 9.53 15.71
N SER A 165 -3.15 9.60 14.38
CA SER A 165 -4.47 9.81 13.75
C SER A 165 -5.32 8.54 13.74
N GLY A 166 -4.69 7.37 13.69
CA GLY A 166 -5.36 6.07 13.59
C GLY A 166 -6.08 5.84 12.24
N THR A 167 -5.81 6.66 11.22
CA THR A 167 -6.56 6.67 9.97
C THR A 167 -5.66 6.52 8.73
N ASP A 168 -6.24 6.65 7.52
CA ASP A 168 -5.51 6.53 6.25
C ASP A 168 -4.58 7.74 5.98
N GLN A 169 -3.82 7.65 4.86
CA GLN A 169 -2.82 8.67 4.54
C GLN A 169 -3.45 10.03 4.24
N ALA A 170 -4.56 10.07 3.49
CA ALA A 170 -5.20 11.31 3.11
C ALA A 170 -5.77 12.05 4.32
N ALA A 171 -6.53 11.35 5.18
CA ALA A 171 -7.09 11.94 6.39
C ALA A 171 -6.00 12.39 7.38
N THR A 172 -4.90 11.62 7.50
CA THR A 172 -3.74 12.02 8.31
C THR A 172 -3.12 13.33 7.81
N LEU A 173 -2.97 13.48 6.50
CA LEU A 173 -2.38 14.69 5.89
C LEU A 173 -3.30 15.92 6.06
N HIS A 174 -4.61 15.77 5.92
CA HIS A 174 -5.56 16.85 6.22
C HIS A 174 -5.48 17.26 7.69
N LEU A 175 -5.46 16.31 8.62
CA LEU A 175 -5.32 16.60 10.05
C LEU A 175 -3.99 17.31 10.37
N ALA A 176 -2.90 16.90 9.72
CA ALA A 176 -1.60 17.57 9.88
C ALA A 176 -1.64 19.00 9.35
N ASP A 177 -2.27 19.21 8.21
CA ASP A 177 -2.44 20.53 7.58
C ASP A 177 -3.24 21.49 8.47
N GLU A 178 -4.41 21.05 8.96
CA GLU A 178 -5.27 21.81 9.89
C GLU A 178 -4.56 22.20 11.19
N ARG A 179 -3.62 21.37 11.65
CA ARG A 179 -2.86 21.60 12.89
C ARG A 179 -1.54 22.35 12.68
N GLY A 180 -1.19 22.70 11.45
CA GLY A 180 0.13 23.22 11.14
C GLY A 180 1.26 22.28 11.57
N ALA A 181 1.02 20.98 11.51
CA ALA A 181 1.90 19.93 11.96
C ALA A 181 2.75 19.34 10.83
N TYR A 182 3.85 18.70 11.20
CA TYR A 182 4.62 17.86 10.30
C TYR A 182 3.98 16.48 10.16
N ALA A 183 4.21 15.83 9.02
CA ALA A 183 3.82 14.44 8.77
C ALA A 183 4.76 13.78 7.77
N LEU A 184 4.78 12.44 7.76
CA LEU A 184 5.39 11.67 6.69
C LEU A 184 4.33 11.38 5.62
N ALA A 185 4.58 11.81 4.40
CA ALA A 185 3.68 11.64 3.26
C ALA A 185 4.28 10.72 2.21
N ASP A 186 3.46 9.83 1.63
CA ASP A 186 3.75 9.24 0.31
C ASP A 186 3.49 10.31 -0.76
N LEU A 187 4.50 10.63 -1.58
CA LEU A 187 4.44 11.75 -2.52
C LEU A 187 3.28 11.65 -3.53
N PRO A 188 3.02 10.50 -4.18
CA PRO A 188 1.89 10.40 -5.09
C PRO A 188 0.54 10.68 -4.42
N THR A 189 0.34 10.20 -3.19
CA THR A 189 -0.87 10.47 -2.41
C THR A 189 -0.98 11.94 -2.06
N TYR A 190 0.10 12.55 -1.54
CA TYR A 190 0.14 13.98 -1.21
C TYR A 190 -0.17 14.87 -2.42
N ALA A 191 0.45 14.57 -3.55
CA ALA A 191 0.27 15.32 -4.79
C ALA A 191 -1.17 15.28 -5.33
N LYS A 192 -1.88 14.17 -5.11
CA LYS A 192 -3.29 14.02 -5.53
C LYS A 192 -4.28 14.75 -4.65
N LEU A 193 -3.97 14.95 -3.37
CA LEU A 193 -4.92 15.60 -2.46
C LEU A 193 -5.21 17.04 -2.89
N GLY A 194 -4.18 17.79 -3.29
CA GLY A 194 -4.35 19.20 -3.63
C GLY A 194 -4.86 20.06 -2.46
N GLY A 195 -4.83 21.37 -2.60
CA GLY A 195 -5.47 22.29 -1.65
C GLY A 195 -4.88 22.36 -0.23
N LEU A 196 -3.83 21.60 0.10
CA LEU A 196 -3.17 21.65 1.38
C LEU A 196 -2.29 22.91 1.48
N ALA A 197 -2.28 23.55 2.65
CA ALA A 197 -1.39 24.68 2.96
C ALA A 197 0.04 24.21 3.28
N SER A 198 0.19 22.97 3.74
CA SER A 198 1.48 22.32 3.98
C SER A 198 2.33 22.25 2.70
N ARG A 199 3.65 22.12 2.89
CA ARG A 199 4.62 22.04 1.79
C ARG A 199 5.48 20.79 1.96
N ILE A 200 6.01 20.28 0.84
CA ILE A 200 7.09 19.30 0.87
C ILE A 200 8.35 20.04 1.33
N LEU A 201 8.85 19.65 2.49
CA LEU A 201 10.03 20.28 3.10
C LEU A 201 11.29 19.45 2.86
N PHE A 202 11.19 18.12 2.85
CA PHE A 202 12.34 17.25 2.67
C PHE A 202 11.95 15.93 1.99
N ALA A 203 12.66 15.59 0.88
CA ALA A 203 12.43 14.33 0.13
C ALA A 203 13.72 13.76 -0.50
N ALA A 204 14.88 14.35 -0.26
CA ALA A 204 16.10 14.04 -1.01
C ALA A 204 16.86 12.77 -0.54
N ASP A 205 16.50 12.19 0.60
CA ASP A 205 17.20 11.04 1.18
C ASP A 205 16.71 9.70 0.58
N THR A 206 17.63 8.79 0.31
CA THR A 206 17.34 7.41 -0.12
C THR A 206 16.57 6.62 0.94
N ALA A 207 16.71 6.95 2.23
CA ALA A 207 15.91 6.39 3.31
C ALA A 207 14.40 6.65 3.13
N LEU A 208 14.02 7.64 2.30
CA LEU A 208 12.64 7.97 1.96
C LEU A 208 12.12 7.19 0.73
N THR A 209 12.87 6.22 0.21
CA THR A 209 12.33 5.32 -0.83
C THR A 209 11.18 4.47 -0.28
N ASN A 210 10.11 4.38 -1.07
CA ASN A 210 8.90 3.63 -0.75
C ASN A 210 8.69 2.49 -1.76
N PRO A 211 9.25 1.29 -1.54
CA PRO A 211 9.15 0.18 -2.47
C PRO A 211 7.81 -0.54 -2.33
N TYR A 212 7.13 -0.78 -3.46
CA TYR A 212 5.92 -1.58 -3.56
C TYR A 212 6.26 -2.97 -4.07
N THR A 213 5.87 -3.99 -3.31
CA THR A 213 6.12 -5.38 -3.65
C THR A 213 4.79 -6.12 -3.81
N LEU A 214 4.67 -6.87 -4.90
CA LEU A 214 3.59 -7.81 -5.11
C LEU A 214 4.02 -9.19 -4.63
N TYR A 215 3.17 -9.85 -3.87
CA TYR A 215 3.34 -11.24 -3.47
C TYR A 215 2.19 -12.10 -3.98
N VAL A 216 2.51 -13.28 -4.51
CA VAL A 216 1.54 -14.37 -4.63
C VAL A 216 1.62 -15.17 -3.34
N VAL A 217 0.48 -15.36 -2.70
CA VAL A 217 0.36 -16.06 -1.41
C VAL A 217 0.39 -17.58 -1.63
N ARG A 218 1.14 -18.28 -0.82
CA ARG A 218 1.16 -19.76 -0.80
C ARG A 218 -0.12 -20.29 -0.17
N ARG A 219 -0.82 -21.16 -0.87
CA ARG A 219 -2.09 -21.75 -0.44
C ARG A 219 -2.06 -23.26 -0.64
N ALA A 220 -2.89 -23.99 0.12
CA ALA A 220 -3.07 -25.41 -0.07
C ALA A 220 -3.63 -25.71 -1.47
N GLU A 221 -4.61 -24.90 -1.90
CA GLU A 221 -5.18 -24.92 -3.25
C GLU A 221 -4.79 -23.63 -3.98
N PRO A 222 -3.72 -23.66 -4.80
CA PRO A 222 -3.27 -22.49 -5.54
C PRO A 222 -4.28 -22.08 -6.62
N ASN A 223 -4.59 -20.77 -6.70
CA ASN A 223 -5.33 -20.20 -7.81
C ASN A 223 -4.34 -19.87 -8.96
N PRO A 224 -4.42 -20.54 -10.13
CA PRO A 224 -3.52 -20.25 -11.24
C PRO A 224 -3.58 -18.79 -11.71
N ALA A 225 -4.74 -18.13 -11.59
CA ALA A 225 -4.93 -16.74 -11.94
C ALA A 225 -4.02 -15.78 -11.13
N ALA A 226 -3.63 -16.16 -9.91
CA ALA A 226 -2.72 -15.35 -9.10
C ALA A 226 -1.34 -15.18 -9.75
N ARG A 227 -0.81 -16.22 -10.38
CA ARG A 227 0.46 -16.13 -11.15
C ARG A 227 0.29 -15.35 -12.44
N VAL A 228 -0.82 -15.54 -13.15
CA VAL A 228 -1.13 -14.81 -14.39
C VAL A 228 -1.23 -13.31 -14.10
N PHE A 229 -1.98 -12.95 -13.03
CA PHE A 229 -2.07 -11.56 -12.58
C PHE A 229 -0.69 -11.00 -12.18
N ALA A 230 0.12 -11.74 -11.41
CA ALA A 230 1.44 -11.29 -11.00
C ALA A 230 2.36 -11.02 -12.21
N THR A 231 2.35 -11.91 -13.20
CA THR A 231 3.10 -11.72 -14.46
C THR A 231 2.62 -10.48 -15.19
N TRP A 232 1.32 -10.32 -15.39
CA TRP A 232 0.75 -9.14 -16.05
C TRP A 232 1.05 -7.85 -15.28
N ALA A 233 0.84 -7.84 -13.95
CA ALA A 233 1.04 -6.68 -13.11
C ALA A 233 2.50 -6.20 -13.10
N THR A 234 3.46 -7.13 -13.19
CA THR A 234 4.90 -6.81 -13.24
C THR A 234 5.43 -6.48 -14.64
N HIS A 235 4.58 -6.54 -15.66
CA HIS A 235 4.88 -6.13 -17.04
C HIS A 235 3.97 -4.96 -17.43
N ALA A 236 2.85 -5.23 -18.09
CA ALA A 236 1.94 -4.17 -18.58
C ALA A 236 1.39 -3.29 -17.46
N GLY A 237 0.98 -3.88 -16.34
CA GLY A 237 0.51 -3.14 -15.16
C GLY A 237 1.57 -2.22 -14.57
N ARG A 238 2.83 -2.67 -14.49
CA ARG A 238 3.97 -1.86 -14.05
C ARG A 238 4.20 -0.67 -14.96
N GLU A 239 4.24 -0.87 -16.28
CA GLU A 239 4.46 0.23 -17.23
C GLU A 239 3.37 1.31 -17.09
N ALA A 240 2.13 0.90 -16.87
CA ALA A 240 1.03 1.83 -16.64
C ALA A 240 1.19 2.60 -15.30
N ILE A 241 1.64 1.95 -14.23
CA ILE A 241 1.98 2.63 -12.95
C ILE A 241 3.14 3.62 -13.17
N LEU A 242 4.18 3.23 -13.90
CA LEU A 242 5.34 4.08 -14.19
C LEU A 242 5.00 5.28 -15.10
N ALA A 243 3.89 5.21 -15.84
CA ALA A 243 3.37 6.32 -16.63
C ALA A 243 2.70 7.41 -15.79
N LEU A 244 2.34 7.14 -14.53
CA LEU A 244 1.74 8.13 -13.63
C LEU A 244 2.72 9.27 -13.35
N ARG A 245 2.20 10.50 -13.34
CA ARG A 245 2.97 11.71 -13.10
C ARG A 245 2.44 12.50 -11.91
N LEU A 246 3.34 13.17 -11.21
CA LEU A 246 3.00 14.22 -10.25
C LEU A 246 2.53 15.48 -11.00
N PRO A 247 1.89 16.44 -10.32
CA PRO A 247 1.40 17.67 -10.95
C PRO A 247 2.49 18.52 -11.65
N ASP A 248 3.75 18.39 -11.23
CA ASP A 248 4.92 19.04 -11.84
C ASP A 248 5.48 18.29 -13.06
N GLY A 249 4.83 17.18 -13.47
CA GLY A 249 5.24 16.33 -14.59
C GLY A 249 6.31 15.28 -14.24
N THR A 250 6.88 15.31 -13.04
CA THR A 250 7.86 14.31 -12.63
C THR A 250 7.23 12.93 -12.45
N PRO A 251 7.99 11.82 -12.60
CA PRO A 251 7.46 10.48 -12.36
C PRO A 251 6.95 10.29 -10.92
N ALA A 252 5.69 9.85 -10.77
CA ALA A 252 5.11 9.49 -9.48
C ALA A 252 5.73 8.18 -8.95
N PHE A 253 6.09 7.30 -9.86
CA PHE A 253 6.73 6.02 -9.57
C PHE A 253 7.94 5.79 -10.46
N VAL A 254 8.89 5.05 -9.93
CA VAL A 254 10.08 4.59 -10.65
C VAL A 254 10.14 3.06 -10.61
N ARG A 255 10.87 2.47 -11.54
CA ARG A 255 11.08 1.03 -11.57
C ARG A 255 11.89 0.59 -10.35
N GLN A 256 11.36 -0.38 -9.62
CA GLN A 256 12.10 -1.07 -8.58
C GLN A 256 12.97 -2.16 -9.24
N PRO A 257 14.26 -2.27 -8.91
CA PRO A 257 15.12 -3.30 -9.48
C PRO A 257 14.73 -4.70 -9.00
N GLY A 258 15.04 -5.69 -9.84
CA GLY A 258 14.81 -7.11 -9.58
C GLY A 258 13.59 -7.68 -10.29
N ASP A 259 13.60 -9.01 -10.42
CA ASP A 259 12.54 -9.81 -11.03
C ASP A 259 11.72 -10.56 -9.98
N CYS A 260 10.63 -11.20 -10.42
CA CYS A 260 9.88 -12.11 -9.57
C CYS A 260 10.77 -13.29 -9.16
N ALA A 261 10.85 -13.55 -7.87
CA ALA A 261 11.57 -14.66 -7.30
C ALA A 261 10.63 -15.59 -6.52
N VAL A 262 10.86 -16.89 -6.63
CA VAL A 262 10.20 -17.88 -5.76
C VAL A 262 10.76 -17.69 -4.35
N SER A 263 9.87 -17.46 -3.38
CA SER A 263 10.28 -17.44 -1.99
C SER A 263 10.61 -18.86 -1.52
N ALA A 264 11.79 -19.03 -0.96
CA ALA A 264 12.17 -20.31 -0.37
C ALA A 264 11.13 -20.71 0.69
N LYS A 265 10.81 -22.00 0.74
CA LYS A 265 10.08 -22.55 1.88
C LYS A 265 11.08 -22.66 3.03
N PRO A 266 10.75 -22.21 4.26
CA PRO A 266 11.65 -22.37 5.40
C PRO A 266 11.91 -23.84 5.71
#